data_d9fd2a1ac15790cf508ca293d8a9cf98
#
_entry.id   d9fd2a1ac15790cf508ca293d8a9cf98
#
_cell.length_a   1.000
_cell.length_b   1.000
_cell.length_c   1.000
_cell.angle_alpha   90.00
_cell.angle_beta   90.00
_cell.angle_gamma   90.00
#
_symmetry.space_group_name_H-M   'P 1'
#
loop_
_entity.id
_entity.type
_entity.pdbx_description
1 polymer ?
#
loop_
_entity_poly.entity_id
_entity_poly.type
_entity_poly.pdbx_seq_one_letter_code
_entity_poly.pdbx_strand_id
1 'polypeptide(L)'
;MAKKALLMILDGWGIGQHGKGDVIFNTPTPYLDYLTAVSAHSELQASGENVGLPDGQMGNSEVGHLNIGAGRVVYQDLVKINRACKDGCILKNEGIVSAYSYAKEHGKKLHLMGLTSTGGVHSSLDHLFRFIEIGKEYGLKDQLFVHCFMDGRDTDPKSGKGFIEQVQQCCEKNDAHIAHIVGRFYAMDRDKRWNRVKEAYDLLVEGQGKQATDMVQAMQESYDEGVTDEFIKPICNSAVDGRISEGDVVIFMNFRNDRAKELTQVLTQQDMPEEGMHTIAGLQYYCMTPYDASFTGVNILFPKENVMDTLGEYLSKQGKRQLHTAETEKYAHVTFFFNGGREQPYEGEDRILVPSPRVATYDLKPEMSAYEVKDKLVGAINTQEYDFIVVNFANGDMVGHTGIYNAIAKAVHAIDNCVKDVIEAAKANDYEAIIIADHGNADNAINADGTPNTAHSLNPVPFIYVTDNNSATVRDGRLADVAPSILHIMGLEQPADMTGENLISDNKAAE
;
A
#
# COMPACT_ATOMS: atom_id res chain seq x y z
N MET A 1 33.89 15.17 -7.99
CA MET A 1 34.28 14.07 -7.09
C MET A 1 33.01 13.55 -6.46
N ALA A 2 32.88 12.23 -6.24
CA ALA A 2 31.74 11.65 -5.52
C ALA A 2 31.69 12.24 -4.09
N LYS A 3 30.53 12.67 -3.68
CA LYS A 3 30.27 13.24 -2.36
C LYS A 3 29.66 12.19 -1.43
N LYS A 4 29.74 12.41 -0.13
CA LYS A 4 28.97 11.71 0.86
C LYS A 4 27.57 12.29 0.91
N ALA A 5 26.55 11.47 1.15
CA ALA A 5 25.17 11.91 1.14
C ALA A 5 24.48 11.71 2.51
N LEU A 6 23.72 12.71 2.95
CA LEU A 6 22.85 12.66 4.10
C LEU A 6 21.41 12.83 3.64
N LEU A 7 20.54 11.87 3.98
CA LEU A 7 19.09 11.97 3.81
C LEU A 7 18.43 12.20 5.17
N MET A 8 17.78 13.33 5.32
CA MET A 8 17.02 13.67 6.51
C MET A 8 15.52 13.66 6.22
N ILE A 9 14.78 12.81 6.90
CA ILE A 9 13.33 12.67 6.78
C ILE A 9 12.68 13.30 8.00
N LEU A 10 11.97 14.40 7.78
CA LEU A 10 11.16 15.08 8.80
C LEU A 10 9.74 14.49 8.73
N ASP A 11 9.48 13.44 9.49
CA ASP A 11 8.24 12.68 9.43
C ASP A 11 7.01 13.55 9.71
N GLY A 12 6.02 13.49 8.82
CA GLY A 12 4.80 14.28 8.94
C GLY A 12 4.94 15.78 8.61
N TRP A 13 6.04 16.19 7.95
CA TRP A 13 6.30 17.59 7.61
C TRP A 13 5.82 17.95 6.21
N GLY A 14 4.51 18.19 6.07
CA GLY A 14 3.92 18.60 4.79
C GLY A 14 4.08 20.10 4.50
N ILE A 15 3.83 20.47 3.24
CA ILE A 15 3.69 21.85 2.80
C ILE A 15 2.20 22.18 2.78
N GLY A 16 1.74 22.86 3.84
CA GLY A 16 0.33 23.12 4.06
C GLY A 16 -0.23 24.31 3.26
N GLN A 17 -1.47 24.67 3.57
CA GLN A 17 -2.21 25.74 2.88
C GLN A 17 -2.00 27.12 3.54
N HIS A 18 -1.06 27.26 4.45
CA HIS A 18 -0.75 28.48 5.23
C HIS A 18 -1.96 29.00 6.04
N GLY A 19 -2.92 28.12 6.34
CA GLY A 19 -4.08 28.43 7.15
C GLY A 19 -3.82 28.32 8.67
N LYS A 20 -4.87 28.53 9.48
CA LYS A 20 -4.77 28.46 10.94
C LYS A 20 -4.34 27.08 11.48
N GLY A 21 -4.64 26.01 10.72
CA GLY A 21 -4.29 24.64 11.07
C GLY A 21 -2.88 24.22 10.68
N ASP A 22 -2.19 25.03 9.90
CA ASP A 22 -0.81 24.77 9.46
C ASP A 22 0.17 25.17 10.56
N VAL A 23 0.51 24.21 11.41
CA VAL A 23 1.38 24.46 12.57
C VAL A 23 2.81 24.74 12.12
N ILE A 24 3.26 24.11 11.03
CA ILE A 24 4.60 24.33 10.48
C ILE A 24 4.75 25.79 10.03
N PHE A 25 3.82 26.26 9.22
CA PHE A 25 3.83 27.63 8.72
C PHE A 25 3.71 28.68 9.84
N ASN A 26 2.87 28.40 10.85
CA ASN A 26 2.61 29.34 11.95
C ASN A 26 3.63 29.26 13.09
N THR A 27 4.59 28.35 13.05
CA THR A 27 5.66 28.22 14.06
C THR A 27 6.97 28.74 13.47
N PRO A 28 7.70 29.63 14.16
CA PRO A 28 9.00 30.07 13.69
C PRO A 28 10.00 28.91 13.55
N THR A 29 10.55 28.74 12.36
CA THR A 29 11.58 27.76 12.01
C THR A 29 12.75 28.43 11.33
N PRO A 30 13.48 29.31 12.05
CA PRO A 30 14.43 30.25 11.42
C PRO A 30 15.54 29.57 10.64
N TYR A 31 15.95 28.36 11.02
CA TYR A 31 16.99 27.67 10.28
C TYR A 31 16.49 26.98 9.00
N LEU A 32 15.35 26.30 9.06
CA LEU A 32 14.70 25.74 7.89
C LEU A 32 14.23 26.82 6.91
N ASP A 33 13.74 27.95 7.41
CA ASP A 33 13.39 29.12 6.58
C ASP A 33 14.64 29.65 5.86
N TYR A 34 15.76 29.76 6.58
CA TYR A 34 17.04 30.14 5.99
C TYR A 34 17.49 29.13 4.93
N LEU A 35 17.49 27.82 5.23
CA LEU A 35 17.89 26.80 4.26
C LEU A 35 17.03 26.84 3.00
N THR A 36 15.73 26.98 3.14
CA THR A 36 14.81 27.08 2.00
C THR A 36 15.11 28.32 1.16
N ALA A 37 15.51 29.44 1.78
CA ALA A 37 15.83 30.67 1.06
C ALA A 37 17.15 30.61 0.29
N VAL A 38 18.14 29.84 0.77
CA VAL A 38 19.50 29.81 0.18
C VAL A 38 19.84 28.54 -0.59
N SER A 39 19.03 27.47 -0.47
CA SER A 39 19.28 26.19 -1.10
C SER A 39 18.30 25.95 -2.26
N ALA A 40 18.72 25.14 -3.23
CA ALA A 40 17.80 24.63 -4.23
C ALA A 40 16.70 23.78 -3.56
N HIS A 41 15.45 24.09 -3.83
CA HIS A 41 14.33 23.39 -3.22
C HIS A 41 13.16 23.21 -4.21
N SER A 42 12.35 22.21 -3.95
CA SER A 42 11.17 21.83 -4.72
C SER A 42 10.17 21.07 -3.84
N GLU A 43 9.13 20.52 -4.44
CA GLU A 43 8.09 19.75 -3.77
C GLU A 43 8.05 18.31 -4.28
N LEU A 44 7.74 17.37 -3.36
CA LEU A 44 7.51 15.97 -3.69
C LEU A 44 6.06 15.58 -3.45
N GLN A 45 5.47 14.87 -4.40
CA GLN A 45 4.19 14.21 -4.21
C GLN A 45 4.36 12.99 -3.30
N ALA A 46 3.55 12.92 -2.23
CA ALA A 46 3.67 11.92 -1.16
C ALA A 46 2.36 11.19 -0.87
N SER A 47 1.37 11.27 -1.74
CA SER A 47 0.04 10.67 -1.55
C SER A 47 -0.50 10.05 -2.84
N GLY A 48 -1.57 9.26 -2.71
CA GLY A 48 -2.27 8.64 -3.82
C GLY A 48 -1.37 7.79 -4.71
N GLU A 49 -1.63 7.76 -6.00
CA GLU A 49 -0.90 6.92 -6.96
C GLU A 49 0.60 7.28 -7.08
N ASN A 50 0.99 8.47 -6.68
CA ASN A 50 2.41 8.87 -6.65
C ASN A 50 3.25 8.03 -5.67
N VAL A 51 2.61 7.37 -4.72
CA VAL A 51 3.24 6.45 -3.77
C VAL A 51 2.66 5.03 -3.83
N GLY A 52 1.89 4.72 -4.86
CA GLY A 52 1.30 3.40 -5.09
C GLY A 52 0.03 3.13 -4.29
N LEU A 53 -0.59 4.14 -3.72
CA LEU A 53 -1.89 4.09 -3.05
C LEU A 53 -3.03 4.47 -4.01
N PRO A 54 -4.29 4.14 -3.69
CA PRO A 54 -5.44 4.66 -4.43
C PRO A 54 -5.43 6.19 -4.50
N ASP A 55 -5.97 6.73 -5.59
CA ASP A 55 -6.11 8.19 -5.75
C ASP A 55 -6.91 8.80 -4.60
N GLY A 56 -6.46 9.97 -4.12
CA GLY A 56 -7.06 10.66 -2.97
C GLY A 56 -6.77 10.03 -1.59
N GLN A 57 -5.99 8.97 -1.51
CA GLN A 57 -5.54 8.39 -0.24
C GLN A 57 -4.28 9.08 0.27
N MET A 58 -4.29 9.50 1.54
CA MET A 58 -3.14 10.08 2.21
C MET A 58 -1.98 9.10 2.31
N GLY A 59 -0.75 9.58 2.12
CA GLY A 59 0.46 8.83 2.38
C GLY A 59 0.59 8.42 3.86
N ASN A 60 1.51 7.52 4.12
CA ASN A 60 1.87 7.10 5.47
C ASN A 60 3.36 6.73 5.52
N SER A 61 3.90 6.58 6.72
CA SER A 61 5.34 6.37 6.90
C SER A 61 5.82 5.05 6.30
N GLU A 62 5.04 3.97 6.36
CA GLU A 62 5.41 2.67 5.80
C GLU A 62 5.59 2.77 4.28
N VAL A 63 4.55 3.24 3.60
CA VAL A 63 4.56 3.42 2.14
C VAL A 63 5.57 4.47 1.71
N GLY A 64 5.67 5.59 2.43
CA GLY A 64 6.63 6.65 2.14
C GLY A 64 8.07 6.17 2.16
N HIS A 65 8.49 5.53 3.26
CA HIS A 65 9.86 5.02 3.39
C HIS A 65 10.16 3.88 2.41
N LEU A 66 9.17 3.04 2.11
CA LEU A 66 9.31 1.99 1.09
C LEU A 66 9.60 2.59 -0.29
N ASN A 67 8.85 3.60 -0.72
CA ASN A 67 9.06 4.27 -2.00
C ASN A 67 10.40 5.03 -2.05
N ILE A 68 10.76 5.72 -0.96
CA ILE A 68 12.04 6.44 -0.84
C ILE A 68 13.22 5.46 -1.01
N GLY A 69 13.21 4.36 -0.26
CA GLY A 69 14.30 3.37 -0.31
C GLY A 69 14.32 2.56 -1.60
N ALA A 70 13.17 2.27 -2.17
CA ALA A 70 13.06 1.52 -3.42
C ALA A 70 13.48 2.31 -4.67
N GLY A 71 13.47 3.64 -4.62
CA GLY A 71 13.73 4.48 -5.78
C GLY A 71 12.74 4.27 -6.93
N ARG A 72 11.54 3.82 -6.61
CA ARG A 72 10.42 3.58 -7.53
C ARG A 72 9.09 3.61 -6.80
N VAL A 73 8.01 3.80 -7.54
CA VAL A 73 6.67 3.64 -6.97
C VAL A 73 6.38 2.17 -6.76
N VAL A 74 6.15 1.78 -5.51
CA VAL A 74 5.74 0.42 -5.15
C VAL A 74 4.22 0.40 -5.00
N TYR A 75 3.54 -0.14 -6.00
CA TYR A 75 2.08 -0.16 -6.03
C TYR A 75 1.51 -1.20 -5.07
N GLN A 76 0.51 -0.80 -4.27
CA GLN A 76 -0.33 -1.75 -3.52
C GLN A 76 -1.17 -2.60 -4.46
N ASP A 77 -1.56 -3.80 -4.01
CA ASP A 77 -2.26 -4.78 -4.84
C ASP A 77 -3.50 -4.19 -5.54
N LEU A 78 -4.34 -3.45 -4.83
CA LEU A 78 -5.51 -2.77 -5.43
C LEU A 78 -5.10 -1.90 -6.62
N VAL A 79 -4.12 -1.04 -6.45
CA VAL A 79 -3.69 -0.09 -7.49
C VAL A 79 -2.99 -0.81 -8.64
N LYS A 80 -2.16 -1.82 -8.33
CA LYS A 80 -1.49 -2.66 -9.32
C LYS A 80 -2.50 -3.35 -10.24
N ILE A 81 -3.55 -3.94 -9.67
CA ILE A 81 -4.61 -4.62 -10.42
C ILE A 81 -5.47 -3.61 -11.18
N ASN A 82 -5.84 -2.47 -10.56
CA ASN A 82 -6.56 -1.38 -11.24
C ASN A 82 -5.83 -0.95 -12.52
N ARG A 83 -4.52 -0.72 -12.42
CA ARG A 83 -3.69 -0.32 -13.57
C ARG A 83 -3.68 -1.41 -14.64
N ALA A 84 -3.45 -2.66 -14.25
CA ALA A 84 -3.45 -3.78 -15.18
C ALA A 84 -4.78 -3.91 -15.95
N CYS A 85 -5.91 -3.70 -15.27
CA CYS A 85 -7.23 -3.69 -15.90
C CYS A 85 -7.40 -2.50 -16.87
N LYS A 86 -6.97 -1.30 -16.47
CA LYS A 86 -7.13 -0.05 -17.23
C LYS A 86 -6.23 -0.02 -18.46
N ASP A 87 -4.96 -0.43 -18.32
CA ASP A 87 -3.96 -0.38 -19.39
C ASP A 87 -4.09 -1.57 -20.37
N GLY A 88 -4.97 -2.51 -20.07
CA GLY A 88 -5.16 -3.74 -20.86
C GLY A 88 -4.02 -4.76 -20.71
N CYS A 89 -2.99 -4.49 -19.90
CA CYS A 89 -1.91 -5.47 -19.68
C CYS A 89 -2.37 -6.70 -18.88
N ILE A 90 -3.54 -6.64 -18.25
CA ILE A 90 -4.23 -7.79 -17.65
C ILE A 90 -4.37 -8.96 -18.64
N LEU A 91 -4.56 -8.69 -19.93
CA LEU A 91 -4.67 -9.71 -20.99
C LEU A 91 -3.34 -10.43 -21.30
N LYS A 92 -2.22 -9.89 -20.81
CA LYS A 92 -0.88 -10.50 -20.94
C LYS A 92 -0.48 -11.27 -19.69
N ASN A 93 -1.30 -11.25 -18.65
CA ASN A 93 -1.04 -12.01 -17.42
C ASN A 93 -1.14 -13.51 -17.74
N GLU A 94 -0.04 -14.24 -17.56
CA GLU A 94 0.07 -15.66 -17.91
C GLU A 94 -0.98 -16.53 -17.20
N GLY A 95 -1.30 -16.23 -15.95
CA GLY A 95 -2.33 -16.95 -15.19
C GLY A 95 -3.72 -16.73 -15.75
N ILE A 96 -4.04 -15.51 -16.18
CA ILE A 96 -5.33 -15.19 -16.81
C ILE A 96 -5.44 -15.86 -18.16
N VAL A 97 -4.39 -15.75 -19.00
CA VAL A 97 -4.35 -16.46 -20.28
C VAL A 97 -4.56 -17.95 -20.08
N SER A 98 -3.86 -18.56 -19.13
CA SER A 98 -3.99 -19.98 -18.80
C SER A 98 -5.40 -20.35 -18.34
N ALA A 99 -5.99 -19.59 -17.41
CA ALA A 99 -7.31 -19.86 -16.85
C ALA A 99 -8.42 -19.84 -17.91
N TYR A 100 -8.46 -18.79 -18.72
CA TYR A 100 -9.51 -18.60 -19.72
C TYR A 100 -9.33 -19.53 -20.92
N SER A 101 -8.09 -19.74 -21.39
CA SER A 101 -7.81 -20.70 -22.46
C SER A 101 -8.17 -22.13 -22.06
N TYR A 102 -7.78 -22.54 -20.84
CA TYR A 102 -8.11 -23.86 -20.33
C TYR A 102 -9.62 -24.11 -20.28
N ALA A 103 -10.39 -23.16 -19.72
CA ALA A 103 -11.85 -23.27 -19.66
C ALA A 103 -12.45 -23.43 -21.07
N LYS A 104 -11.97 -22.62 -22.04
CA LYS A 104 -12.43 -22.68 -23.43
C LYS A 104 -12.09 -24.01 -24.11
N GLU A 105 -10.84 -24.42 -24.03
CA GLU A 105 -10.33 -25.61 -24.73
C GLU A 105 -10.92 -26.92 -24.18
N HIS A 106 -11.16 -26.98 -22.87
CA HIS A 106 -11.67 -28.20 -22.23
C HIS A 106 -13.19 -28.17 -21.97
N GLY A 107 -13.88 -27.10 -22.39
CA GLY A 107 -15.34 -26.95 -22.19
C GLY A 107 -15.72 -26.93 -20.70
N LYS A 108 -14.86 -26.41 -19.82
CA LYS A 108 -15.06 -26.33 -18.40
C LYS A 108 -15.69 -25.01 -17.98
N LYS A 109 -16.36 -25.00 -16.84
CA LYS A 109 -16.88 -23.75 -16.25
C LYS A 109 -15.73 -22.93 -15.68
N LEU A 110 -15.83 -21.60 -15.80
CA LEU A 110 -14.97 -20.64 -15.14
C LEU A 110 -15.78 -19.89 -14.10
N HIS A 111 -15.35 -19.98 -12.86
CA HIS A 111 -16.00 -19.38 -11.70
C HIS A 111 -15.21 -18.19 -11.22
N LEU A 112 -15.88 -17.03 -11.13
CA LEU A 112 -15.36 -15.83 -10.45
C LEU A 112 -16.07 -15.73 -9.12
N MET A 113 -15.34 -15.76 -8.00
CA MET A 113 -15.92 -15.65 -6.68
C MET A 113 -15.20 -14.61 -5.83
N GLY A 114 -15.91 -13.91 -4.97
CA GLY A 114 -15.31 -12.94 -4.06
C GLY A 114 -16.27 -11.88 -3.56
N LEU A 115 -15.75 -10.99 -2.72
CA LEU A 115 -16.50 -9.88 -2.17
C LEU A 115 -16.97 -8.94 -3.29
N THR A 116 -18.26 -8.69 -3.36
CA THR A 116 -18.90 -7.94 -4.45
C THR A 116 -19.39 -6.60 -3.92
N SER A 117 -18.48 -5.63 -3.88
CA SER A 117 -18.77 -4.26 -3.43
C SER A 117 -17.75 -3.24 -3.95
N THR A 118 -18.04 -1.99 -3.68
CA THR A 118 -17.15 -0.85 -3.97
C THR A 118 -16.23 -0.49 -2.79
N GLY A 119 -16.22 -1.28 -1.72
CA GLY A 119 -15.46 -0.98 -0.50
C GLY A 119 -13.94 -0.91 -0.68
N GLY A 120 -13.39 -1.67 -1.64
CA GLY A 120 -11.97 -1.60 -2.01
C GLY A 120 -11.00 -2.16 -0.96
N VAL A 121 -11.49 -2.82 0.10
CA VAL A 121 -10.65 -3.37 1.18
C VAL A 121 -10.17 -4.78 0.86
N HIS A 122 -11.03 -5.63 0.34
CA HIS A 122 -10.73 -7.03 0.03
C HIS A 122 -10.73 -7.34 -1.46
N SER A 123 -11.53 -6.60 -2.21
CA SER A 123 -11.77 -6.80 -3.64
C SER A 123 -12.20 -5.48 -4.28
N SER A 124 -12.39 -5.50 -5.60
CA SER A 124 -12.94 -4.38 -6.36
C SER A 124 -14.00 -4.87 -7.33
N LEU A 125 -15.14 -4.19 -7.36
CA LEU A 125 -16.22 -4.47 -8.31
C LEU A 125 -15.75 -4.22 -9.75
N ASP A 126 -14.92 -3.21 -9.98
CA ASP A 126 -14.34 -2.92 -11.31
C ASP A 126 -13.46 -4.05 -11.82
N HIS A 127 -12.70 -4.72 -10.93
CA HIS A 127 -11.93 -5.91 -11.30
C HIS A 127 -12.87 -7.03 -11.74
N LEU A 128 -13.96 -7.28 -10.99
CA LEU A 128 -14.93 -8.29 -11.34
C LEU A 128 -15.54 -8.03 -12.73
N PHE A 129 -15.93 -6.81 -13.01
CA PHE A 129 -16.46 -6.43 -14.32
C PHE A 129 -15.47 -6.71 -15.43
N ARG A 130 -14.20 -6.33 -15.24
CA ARG A 130 -13.16 -6.60 -16.25
C ARG A 130 -12.95 -8.09 -16.49
N PHE A 131 -12.94 -8.91 -15.43
CA PHE A 131 -12.80 -10.36 -15.57
C PHE A 131 -14.01 -11.01 -16.26
N ILE A 132 -15.22 -10.49 -16.07
CA ILE A 132 -16.40 -10.93 -16.81
C ILE A 132 -16.27 -10.59 -18.31
N GLU A 133 -15.82 -9.37 -18.64
CA GLU A 133 -15.59 -8.95 -20.02
C GLU A 133 -14.55 -9.81 -20.73
N ILE A 134 -13.46 -10.17 -20.05
CA ILE A 134 -12.43 -11.08 -20.57
C ILE A 134 -13.06 -12.42 -20.97
N GLY A 135 -14.05 -12.94 -20.23
CA GLY A 135 -14.78 -14.14 -20.57
C GLY A 135 -15.42 -14.07 -21.95
N LYS A 136 -16.00 -12.94 -22.29
CA LYS A 136 -16.56 -12.70 -23.63
C LYS A 136 -15.47 -12.62 -24.72
N GLU A 137 -14.36 -11.94 -24.42
CA GLU A 137 -13.22 -11.85 -25.34
C GLU A 137 -12.65 -13.23 -25.69
N TYR A 138 -12.63 -14.16 -24.72
CA TYR A 138 -12.24 -15.57 -24.94
C TYR A 138 -13.36 -16.44 -25.53
N GLY A 139 -14.58 -15.92 -25.65
CA GLY A 139 -15.73 -16.66 -26.14
C GLY A 139 -16.24 -17.74 -25.18
N LEU A 140 -16.17 -17.48 -23.86
CA LEU A 140 -16.72 -18.37 -22.80
C LEU A 140 -18.23 -18.19 -22.69
N LYS A 141 -18.92 -18.45 -23.78
CA LYS A 141 -20.36 -18.30 -23.87
C LYS A 141 -21.06 -19.27 -22.91
N ASP A 142 -21.83 -18.74 -21.96
CA ASP A 142 -22.54 -19.52 -20.94
C ASP A 142 -21.67 -20.46 -20.06
N GLN A 143 -20.33 -20.28 -20.07
CA GLN A 143 -19.39 -21.04 -19.24
C GLN A 143 -18.87 -20.25 -18.04
N LEU A 144 -19.15 -18.93 -17.95
CA LEU A 144 -18.67 -18.07 -16.89
C LEU A 144 -19.76 -17.82 -15.86
N PHE A 145 -19.45 -18.15 -14.59
CA PHE A 145 -20.33 -18.01 -13.45
C PHE A 145 -19.73 -17.12 -12.37
N VAL A 146 -20.55 -16.24 -11.79
CA VAL A 146 -20.16 -15.32 -10.74
C VAL A 146 -20.80 -15.74 -9.42
N HIS A 147 -20.00 -15.83 -8.37
CA HIS A 147 -20.43 -16.10 -7.00
C HIS A 147 -20.19 -14.84 -6.17
N CYS A 148 -21.26 -14.15 -5.78
CA CYS A 148 -21.21 -12.86 -5.14
C CYS A 148 -21.23 -13.01 -3.62
N PHE A 149 -20.14 -12.59 -2.95
CA PHE A 149 -20.11 -12.49 -1.49
C PHE A 149 -20.50 -11.06 -1.09
N MET A 150 -21.56 -10.92 -0.27
CA MET A 150 -22.11 -9.61 0.07
C MET A 150 -21.37 -8.99 1.26
N ASP A 151 -21.17 -7.67 1.21
CA ASP A 151 -20.28 -6.92 2.11
C ASP A 151 -20.99 -6.46 3.39
N GLY A 152 -21.60 -5.31 3.40
CA GLY A 152 -22.27 -4.73 4.55
C GLY A 152 -21.39 -4.32 5.75
N ARG A 153 -20.05 -4.41 5.61
CA ARG A 153 -19.07 -3.92 6.61
C ARG A 153 -18.24 -2.79 6.09
N ASP A 154 -17.73 -2.91 4.87
CA ASP A 154 -16.90 -1.90 4.21
C ASP A 154 -17.76 -0.99 3.33
N THR A 155 -19.04 -1.30 3.20
CA THR A 155 -20.10 -0.54 2.51
C THR A 155 -21.38 -0.54 3.35
N ASP A 156 -22.35 0.31 2.96
CA ASP A 156 -23.66 0.36 3.60
C ASP A 156 -24.32 -1.04 3.64
N PRO A 157 -24.94 -1.44 4.76
CA PRO A 157 -25.52 -2.78 4.96
C PRO A 157 -26.62 -3.19 3.97
N LYS A 158 -27.17 -2.28 3.21
CA LYS A 158 -28.20 -2.53 2.19
C LYS A 158 -27.83 -2.06 0.78
N SER A 159 -26.55 -1.79 0.54
CA SER A 159 -26.05 -1.39 -0.79
C SER A 159 -25.91 -2.58 -1.76
N GLY A 160 -25.87 -3.79 -1.26
CA GLY A 160 -25.59 -5.01 -2.03
C GLY A 160 -26.55 -5.28 -3.16
N LYS A 161 -27.85 -4.97 -3.02
CA LYS A 161 -28.82 -5.10 -4.10
C LYS A 161 -28.39 -4.31 -5.35
N GLY A 162 -27.96 -3.06 -5.17
CA GLY A 162 -27.46 -2.24 -6.27
C GLY A 162 -26.19 -2.79 -6.91
N PHE A 163 -25.32 -3.45 -6.15
CA PHE A 163 -24.16 -4.13 -6.71
C PHE A 163 -24.57 -5.36 -7.54
N ILE A 164 -25.52 -6.15 -7.06
CA ILE A 164 -26.05 -7.32 -7.81
C ILE A 164 -26.71 -6.87 -9.11
N GLU A 165 -27.46 -5.77 -9.13
CA GLU A 165 -28.03 -5.18 -10.34
C GLU A 165 -26.93 -4.86 -11.37
N GLN A 166 -25.83 -4.25 -10.95
CA GLN A 166 -24.71 -3.92 -11.82
C GLN A 166 -24.00 -5.18 -12.34
N VAL A 167 -23.76 -6.17 -11.48
CA VAL A 167 -23.14 -7.45 -11.88
C VAL A 167 -24.03 -8.18 -12.86
N GLN A 168 -25.35 -8.22 -12.65
CA GLN A 168 -26.30 -8.84 -13.57
C GLN A 168 -26.26 -8.18 -14.96
N GLN A 169 -26.28 -6.84 -15.02
CA GLN A 169 -26.16 -6.11 -16.26
C GLN A 169 -24.85 -6.42 -17.00
N CYS A 170 -23.73 -6.50 -16.25
CA CYS A 170 -22.44 -6.88 -16.82
C CYS A 170 -22.45 -8.31 -17.35
N CYS A 171 -23.01 -9.25 -16.60
CA CYS A 171 -23.14 -10.64 -17.01
C CYS A 171 -23.98 -10.79 -18.29
N GLU A 172 -25.14 -10.15 -18.35
CA GLU A 172 -26.03 -10.20 -19.53
C GLU A 172 -25.35 -9.68 -20.80
N LYS A 173 -24.55 -8.61 -20.70
CA LYS A 173 -23.78 -8.06 -21.83
C LYS A 173 -22.66 -8.99 -22.29
N ASN A 174 -22.18 -9.87 -21.43
CA ASN A 174 -20.99 -10.68 -21.62
C ASN A 174 -21.24 -12.19 -21.66
N ASP A 175 -22.49 -12.62 -21.83
CA ASP A 175 -22.89 -14.02 -21.91
C ASP A 175 -22.43 -14.83 -20.66
N ALA A 176 -22.54 -14.25 -19.48
CA ALA A 176 -22.18 -14.81 -18.19
C ALA A 176 -23.40 -14.84 -17.25
N HIS A 177 -23.28 -15.51 -16.11
CA HIS A 177 -24.39 -15.69 -15.17
C HIS A 177 -23.97 -15.45 -13.71
N ILE A 178 -24.83 -14.83 -12.92
CA ILE A 178 -24.73 -14.91 -11.47
C ILE A 178 -25.25 -16.28 -11.05
N ALA A 179 -24.40 -17.08 -10.42
CA ALA A 179 -24.76 -18.41 -9.95
C ALA A 179 -25.26 -18.39 -8.49
N HIS A 180 -24.53 -17.69 -7.62
CA HIS A 180 -24.76 -17.75 -6.19
C HIS A 180 -24.58 -16.39 -5.53
N ILE A 181 -25.32 -16.16 -4.43
CA ILE A 181 -25.14 -15.02 -3.53
C ILE A 181 -25.09 -15.54 -2.09
N VAL A 182 -24.13 -15.04 -1.29
CA VAL A 182 -24.02 -15.34 0.14
C VAL A 182 -23.30 -14.20 0.86
N GLY A 183 -23.66 -13.92 2.10
CA GLY A 183 -22.99 -12.89 2.91
C GLY A 183 -21.57 -13.28 3.29
N ARG A 184 -20.71 -12.28 3.43
CA ARG A 184 -19.31 -12.46 3.84
C ARG A 184 -19.16 -13.12 5.22
N PHE A 185 -20.17 -13.03 6.06
CA PHE A 185 -20.21 -13.72 7.35
C PHE A 185 -19.96 -15.22 7.22
N TYR A 186 -20.43 -15.82 6.12
CA TYR A 186 -20.26 -17.24 5.79
C TYR A 186 -19.03 -17.49 4.92
N ALA A 187 -18.88 -16.76 3.81
CA ALA A 187 -17.87 -17.03 2.79
C ALA A 187 -16.49 -16.48 3.12
N MET A 188 -16.38 -15.59 4.09
CA MET A 188 -15.14 -14.87 4.39
C MET A 188 -14.82 -14.90 5.90
N ASP A 189 -15.04 -16.04 6.55
CA ASP A 189 -14.57 -16.27 7.91
C ASP A 189 -13.03 -16.28 7.96
N ARG A 190 -12.45 -15.98 9.12
CA ARG A 190 -10.99 -16.06 9.38
C ARG A 190 -10.66 -16.61 10.76
N ASP A 191 -11.67 -17.08 11.49
CA ASP A 191 -11.57 -17.53 12.87
C ASP A 191 -11.83 -19.03 13.00
N LYS A 192 -11.70 -19.78 11.88
CA LYS A 192 -11.93 -21.23 11.80
C LYS A 192 -13.31 -21.67 12.27
N ARG A 193 -14.31 -20.87 11.98
CA ARG A 193 -15.71 -21.20 12.22
C ARG A 193 -16.25 -22.01 11.05
N TRP A 194 -15.84 -23.27 10.99
CA TRP A 194 -16.10 -24.17 9.86
C TRP A 194 -17.57 -24.34 9.55
N ASN A 195 -18.45 -24.25 10.54
CA ASN A 195 -19.91 -24.24 10.34
C ASN A 195 -20.38 -23.08 9.44
N ARG A 196 -19.72 -21.91 9.48
CA ARG A 196 -20.02 -20.79 8.58
C ARG A 196 -19.47 -21.05 7.18
N VAL A 197 -18.22 -21.48 7.10
CA VAL A 197 -17.56 -21.82 5.84
C VAL A 197 -18.32 -22.89 5.09
N LYS A 198 -18.87 -23.86 5.83
CA LYS A 198 -19.71 -24.93 5.26
C LYS A 198 -20.95 -24.41 4.54
N GLU A 199 -21.64 -23.41 5.06
CA GLU A 199 -22.80 -22.80 4.39
C GLU A 199 -22.42 -22.24 2.99
N ALA A 200 -21.27 -21.58 2.88
CA ALA A 200 -20.76 -21.10 1.62
C ALA A 200 -20.27 -22.26 0.72
N TYR A 201 -19.59 -23.24 1.30
CA TYR A 201 -19.10 -24.42 0.58
C TYR A 201 -20.27 -25.20 -0.06
N ASP A 202 -21.32 -25.52 0.73
CA ASP A 202 -22.49 -26.26 0.25
C ASP A 202 -23.21 -25.50 -0.87
N LEU A 203 -23.29 -24.17 -0.77
CA LEU A 203 -23.84 -23.36 -1.85
C LEU A 203 -22.99 -23.48 -3.13
N LEU A 204 -21.68 -23.31 -3.02
CA LEU A 204 -20.77 -23.27 -4.17
C LEU A 204 -20.65 -24.63 -4.87
N VAL A 205 -20.63 -25.73 -4.11
CA VAL A 205 -20.33 -27.07 -4.60
C VAL A 205 -21.62 -27.88 -4.85
N GLU A 206 -22.63 -27.75 -4.01
CA GLU A 206 -23.85 -28.55 -4.07
C GLU A 206 -25.09 -27.76 -4.51
N GLY A 207 -24.99 -26.42 -4.56
CA GLY A 207 -26.13 -25.55 -4.89
C GLY A 207 -27.18 -25.49 -3.78
N GLN A 208 -26.75 -25.74 -2.54
CA GLN A 208 -27.67 -25.70 -1.39
C GLN A 208 -27.90 -24.23 -0.99
N GLY A 209 -29.13 -23.82 -0.96
CA GLY A 209 -29.59 -22.50 -0.57
C GLY A 209 -30.99 -22.19 -1.04
N LYS A 210 -31.46 -20.98 -0.74
CA LYS A 210 -32.75 -20.50 -1.25
C LYS A 210 -32.70 -20.47 -2.77
N GLN A 211 -33.61 -21.18 -3.43
CA GLN A 211 -33.69 -21.21 -4.89
C GLN A 211 -34.39 -19.95 -5.40
N ALA A 212 -33.76 -19.25 -6.35
CA ALA A 212 -34.32 -18.05 -6.98
C ALA A 212 -33.92 -17.99 -8.45
N THR A 213 -34.75 -17.38 -9.28
CA THR A 213 -34.43 -17.09 -10.69
C THR A 213 -34.12 -15.61 -10.91
N ASP A 214 -34.63 -14.75 -10.03
CA ASP A 214 -34.33 -13.33 -10.01
C ASP A 214 -33.47 -13.03 -8.77
N MET A 215 -32.16 -12.83 -9.01
CA MET A 215 -31.16 -12.64 -7.95
C MET A 215 -31.29 -11.25 -7.29
N VAL A 216 -31.75 -10.25 -8.02
CA VAL A 216 -32.00 -8.90 -7.49
C VAL A 216 -33.22 -8.91 -6.56
N GLN A 217 -34.28 -9.58 -6.98
CA GLN A 217 -35.50 -9.75 -6.14
C GLN A 217 -35.18 -10.56 -4.89
N ALA A 218 -34.36 -11.60 -4.99
CA ALA A 218 -33.94 -12.40 -3.84
C ALA A 218 -33.20 -11.59 -2.78
N MET A 219 -32.38 -10.60 -3.18
CA MET A 219 -31.75 -9.63 -2.29
C MET A 219 -32.81 -8.77 -1.57
N GLN A 220 -33.79 -8.25 -2.30
CA GLN A 220 -34.86 -7.46 -1.69
C GLN A 220 -35.67 -8.27 -0.66
N GLU A 221 -36.00 -9.51 -0.97
CA GLU A 221 -36.69 -10.40 -0.05
C GLU A 221 -35.91 -10.62 1.25
N SER A 222 -34.58 -10.78 1.16
CA SER A 222 -33.71 -10.87 2.35
C SER A 222 -33.77 -9.60 3.21
N TYR A 223 -33.78 -8.42 2.58
CA TYR A 223 -33.92 -7.14 3.31
C TYR A 223 -35.30 -7.02 3.96
N ASP A 224 -36.35 -7.48 3.31
CA ASP A 224 -37.72 -7.47 3.83
C ASP A 224 -37.85 -8.42 5.06
N GLU A 225 -37.04 -9.48 5.09
CA GLU A 225 -36.90 -10.38 6.24
C GLU A 225 -35.98 -9.84 7.34
N GLY A 226 -35.40 -8.63 7.16
CA GLY A 226 -34.50 -7.99 8.12
C GLY A 226 -33.06 -8.48 8.05
N VAL A 227 -32.69 -9.23 7.01
CA VAL A 227 -31.31 -9.74 6.79
C VAL A 227 -30.58 -8.79 5.87
N THR A 228 -29.46 -8.19 6.37
CA THR A 228 -28.63 -7.26 5.62
C THR A 228 -27.44 -7.97 4.94
N ASP A 229 -26.70 -7.26 4.10
CA ASP A 229 -25.69 -7.79 3.19
C ASP A 229 -24.72 -8.77 3.86
N GLU A 230 -24.10 -8.40 4.97
CA GLU A 230 -23.12 -9.25 5.67
C GLU A 230 -23.66 -10.65 5.99
N PHE A 231 -24.95 -10.73 6.31
CA PHE A 231 -25.59 -11.93 6.84
C PHE A 231 -26.53 -12.60 5.83
N ILE A 232 -26.51 -12.21 4.56
CA ILE A 232 -27.29 -12.85 3.51
C ILE A 232 -27.05 -14.36 3.52
N LYS A 233 -28.11 -15.12 3.73
CA LYS A 233 -28.09 -16.58 3.69
C LYS A 233 -27.85 -17.07 2.25
N PRO A 234 -27.31 -18.29 2.06
CA PRO A 234 -27.05 -18.84 0.73
C PRO A 234 -28.26 -18.74 -0.20
N ILE A 235 -28.07 -18.14 -1.39
CA ILE A 235 -29.03 -18.02 -2.48
C ILE A 235 -28.46 -18.65 -3.73
N CYS A 236 -29.17 -19.60 -4.32
CA CYS A 236 -28.77 -20.30 -5.55
C CYS A 236 -29.67 -19.87 -6.71
N ASN A 237 -29.06 -19.53 -7.84
CA ASN A 237 -29.78 -19.26 -9.07
C ASN A 237 -30.19 -20.60 -9.71
N SER A 238 -31.48 -20.92 -9.61
CA SER A 238 -32.04 -22.16 -10.14
C SER A 238 -32.22 -22.20 -11.67
N ALA A 239 -31.98 -21.08 -12.35
CA ALA A 239 -32.01 -21.01 -13.83
C ALA A 239 -30.74 -21.53 -14.49
N VAL A 240 -29.64 -21.69 -13.74
CA VAL A 240 -28.32 -22.12 -14.26
C VAL A 240 -27.68 -23.15 -13.33
N ASP A 241 -26.82 -24.00 -13.87
CA ASP A 241 -25.97 -24.87 -13.05
C ASP A 241 -24.57 -24.26 -12.89
N GLY A 242 -24.43 -23.38 -11.88
CA GLY A 242 -23.18 -22.71 -11.54
C GLY A 242 -22.40 -23.41 -10.43
N ARG A 243 -22.68 -24.68 -10.10
CA ARG A 243 -21.91 -25.42 -9.09
C ARG A 243 -20.47 -25.63 -9.54
N ILE A 244 -19.54 -25.47 -8.60
CA ILE A 244 -18.14 -25.77 -8.83
C ILE A 244 -17.97 -27.30 -8.88
N SER A 245 -17.40 -27.79 -9.95
CA SER A 245 -17.25 -29.22 -10.22
C SER A 245 -15.80 -29.58 -10.54
N GLU A 246 -15.52 -30.86 -10.52
CA GLU A 246 -14.20 -31.42 -10.83
C GLU A 246 -13.67 -30.91 -12.19
N GLY A 247 -12.45 -30.42 -12.18
CA GLY A 247 -11.75 -29.91 -13.36
C GLY A 247 -12.18 -28.52 -13.80
N ASP A 248 -13.06 -27.84 -13.08
CA ASP A 248 -13.43 -26.45 -13.37
C ASP A 248 -12.31 -25.46 -13.06
N VAL A 249 -12.44 -24.25 -13.57
CA VAL A 249 -11.56 -23.12 -13.26
C VAL A 249 -12.20 -22.24 -12.22
N VAL A 250 -11.47 -21.90 -11.18
CA VAL A 250 -11.91 -20.96 -10.12
C VAL A 250 -10.92 -19.83 -9.99
N ILE A 251 -11.40 -18.60 -10.03
CA ILE A 251 -10.62 -17.39 -9.72
C ILE A 251 -11.24 -16.72 -8.49
N PHE A 252 -10.50 -16.65 -7.41
CA PHE A 252 -10.92 -15.93 -6.22
C PHE A 252 -10.48 -14.47 -6.33
N MET A 253 -11.43 -13.55 -6.46
CA MET A 253 -11.22 -12.14 -6.80
C MET A 253 -10.67 -11.28 -5.67
N ASN A 254 -10.59 -11.78 -4.44
CA ASN A 254 -10.06 -11.05 -3.32
C ASN A 254 -8.54 -10.89 -3.43
N PHE A 255 -8.04 -9.66 -3.35
CA PHE A 255 -6.60 -9.37 -3.31
C PHE A 255 -6.04 -9.31 -1.88
N ARG A 256 -6.89 -9.19 -0.85
CA ARG A 256 -6.50 -9.32 0.56
C ARG A 256 -6.70 -10.75 1.03
N ASN A 257 -5.67 -11.30 1.68
CA ASN A 257 -5.53 -12.73 1.93
C ASN A 257 -6.28 -13.26 3.17
N ASP A 258 -6.41 -12.45 4.23
CA ASP A 258 -6.82 -12.92 5.57
C ASP A 258 -8.16 -13.65 5.61
N ARG A 259 -9.12 -13.24 4.77
CA ARG A 259 -10.48 -13.82 4.71
C ARG A 259 -10.72 -14.73 3.50
N ALA A 260 -9.70 -14.92 2.65
CA ALA A 260 -9.78 -15.82 1.50
C ALA A 260 -9.19 -17.21 1.79
N LYS A 261 -8.44 -17.36 2.87
CA LYS A 261 -7.70 -18.58 3.19
C LYS A 261 -8.60 -19.80 3.44
N GLU A 262 -9.61 -19.67 4.28
CA GLU A 262 -10.39 -20.81 4.76
C GLU A 262 -11.20 -21.46 3.64
N LEU A 263 -11.88 -20.67 2.82
CA LEU A 263 -12.63 -21.21 1.69
C LEU A 263 -11.70 -21.82 0.64
N THR A 264 -10.53 -21.21 0.38
CA THR A 264 -9.50 -21.79 -0.50
C THR A 264 -8.97 -23.12 0.08
N GLN A 265 -8.75 -23.19 1.39
CA GLN A 265 -8.27 -24.39 2.07
C GLN A 265 -9.22 -25.57 1.85
N VAL A 266 -10.52 -25.38 2.11
CA VAL A 266 -11.50 -26.48 2.01
C VAL A 266 -11.77 -26.91 0.57
N LEU A 267 -11.59 -26.02 -0.40
CA LEU A 267 -11.77 -26.35 -1.82
C LEU A 267 -10.55 -27.04 -2.44
N THR A 268 -9.32 -26.79 -1.91
CA THR A 268 -8.10 -27.18 -2.61
C THR A 268 -7.03 -27.87 -1.78
N GLN A 269 -6.97 -27.67 -0.44
CA GLN A 269 -5.82 -28.08 0.36
C GLN A 269 -6.10 -29.24 1.32
N GLN A 270 -7.27 -29.26 1.94
CA GLN A 270 -7.52 -30.19 3.04
C GLN A 270 -8.97 -30.68 3.05
N ASP A 271 -9.13 -32.00 2.96
CA ASP A 271 -10.42 -32.63 3.25
C ASP A 271 -10.78 -32.47 4.72
N MET A 272 -12.02 -32.13 4.99
CA MET A 272 -12.59 -31.96 6.32
C MET A 272 -13.89 -32.80 6.43
N PRO A 273 -13.79 -34.13 6.42
CA PRO A 273 -14.96 -35.02 6.37
C PRO A 273 -15.86 -34.91 7.61
N GLU A 274 -15.31 -34.56 8.77
CA GLU A 274 -16.06 -34.31 10.00
C GLU A 274 -16.99 -33.11 9.87
N GLU A 275 -16.61 -32.13 9.04
CA GLU A 275 -17.40 -30.95 8.72
C GLU A 275 -18.19 -31.12 7.40
N GLY A 276 -18.06 -32.27 6.74
CA GLY A 276 -18.74 -32.57 5.47
C GLY A 276 -18.21 -31.77 4.29
N MET A 277 -16.94 -31.38 4.31
CA MET A 277 -16.27 -30.66 3.21
C MET A 277 -15.11 -31.48 2.67
N HIS A 278 -14.99 -31.48 1.33
CA HIS A 278 -13.93 -32.20 0.62
C HIS A 278 -13.31 -31.29 -0.44
N THR A 279 -12.02 -31.48 -0.68
CA THR A 279 -11.32 -30.81 -1.79
C THR A 279 -11.89 -31.32 -3.13
N ILE A 280 -11.92 -30.44 -4.12
CA ILE A 280 -12.46 -30.78 -5.44
C ILE A 280 -11.29 -31.13 -6.37
N ALA A 281 -11.32 -32.33 -6.91
CA ALA A 281 -10.24 -32.84 -7.74
C ALA A 281 -10.09 -32.03 -9.05
N GLY A 282 -8.85 -31.83 -9.46
CA GLY A 282 -8.51 -31.25 -10.76
C GLY A 282 -8.87 -29.78 -10.96
N LEU A 283 -9.30 -29.05 -9.90
CA LEU A 283 -9.56 -27.62 -10.02
C LEU A 283 -8.34 -26.86 -10.53
N GLN A 284 -8.55 -26.05 -11.55
CA GLN A 284 -7.60 -25.00 -11.93
C GLN A 284 -7.89 -23.76 -11.08
N TYR A 285 -7.26 -23.68 -9.91
CA TYR A 285 -7.56 -22.67 -8.91
C TYR A 285 -6.56 -21.52 -8.94
N TYR A 286 -7.09 -20.30 -9.01
CA TYR A 286 -6.32 -19.06 -9.10
C TYR A 286 -6.67 -18.14 -7.94
N CYS A 287 -5.65 -17.77 -7.17
CA CYS A 287 -5.73 -16.72 -6.17
C CYS A 287 -5.32 -15.40 -6.80
N MET A 288 -6.03 -14.32 -6.51
CA MET A 288 -5.66 -12.99 -6.99
C MET A 288 -4.25 -12.59 -6.53
N THR A 289 -3.95 -12.87 -5.25
CA THR A 289 -2.65 -12.65 -4.60
C THR A 289 -2.28 -13.89 -3.78
N PRO A 290 -1.06 -14.02 -3.25
CA PRO A 290 -0.71 -15.13 -2.37
C PRO A 290 -1.54 -15.11 -1.08
N TYR A 291 -2.34 -16.15 -0.84
CA TYR A 291 -3.16 -16.23 0.38
C TYR A 291 -2.43 -16.87 1.54
N ASP A 292 -1.70 -17.94 1.28
CA ASP A 292 -0.88 -18.62 2.28
C ASP A 292 0.33 -19.28 1.60
N ALA A 293 1.50 -19.14 2.21
CA ALA A 293 2.74 -19.71 1.68
C ALA A 293 2.77 -21.25 1.68
N SER A 294 1.92 -21.87 2.51
CA SER A 294 1.80 -23.33 2.59
C SER A 294 0.88 -23.95 1.54
N PHE A 295 0.09 -23.14 0.83
CA PHE A 295 -0.83 -23.66 -0.19
C PHE A 295 -0.08 -24.18 -1.41
N THR A 296 -0.48 -25.37 -1.86
CA THR A 296 0.09 -26.05 -3.01
C THR A 296 -0.98 -26.26 -4.09
N GLY A 297 -0.55 -26.37 -5.35
CA GLY A 297 -1.47 -26.64 -6.46
C GLY A 297 -2.41 -25.49 -6.81
N VAL A 298 -2.19 -24.30 -6.26
CA VAL A 298 -2.90 -23.07 -6.62
C VAL A 298 -2.01 -22.15 -7.43
N ASN A 299 -2.62 -21.39 -8.35
CA ASN A 299 -1.92 -20.40 -9.16
C ASN A 299 -2.14 -19.00 -8.57
N ILE A 300 -1.15 -18.13 -8.73
CA ILE A 300 -1.22 -16.75 -8.24
C ILE A 300 -1.21 -15.81 -9.44
N LEU A 301 -2.24 -14.95 -9.58
CA LEU A 301 -2.34 -14.01 -10.69
C LEU A 301 -1.40 -12.80 -10.52
N PHE A 302 -1.32 -12.28 -9.31
CA PHE A 302 -0.45 -11.16 -8.94
C PHE A 302 0.44 -11.58 -7.78
N PRO A 303 1.60 -12.18 -8.06
CA PRO A 303 2.53 -12.58 -7.02
C PRO A 303 3.10 -11.35 -6.31
N LYS A 304 3.49 -11.55 -5.04
CA LYS A 304 4.18 -10.52 -4.28
C LYS A 304 5.58 -10.33 -4.88
N GLU A 305 5.85 -9.13 -5.36
CA GLU A 305 7.18 -8.79 -5.86
C GLU A 305 8.12 -8.48 -4.69
N ASN A 306 9.32 -9.04 -4.74
CA ASN A 306 10.38 -8.60 -3.86
C ASN A 306 10.89 -7.25 -4.36
N VAL A 307 11.02 -6.30 -3.44
CA VAL A 307 11.60 -4.99 -3.76
C VAL A 307 13.12 -5.13 -3.75
N MET A 308 13.68 -5.47 -4.91
CA MET A 308 15.12 -5.63 -5.10
C MET A 308 15.77 -4.30 -5.44
N ASP A 309 17.11 -4.24 -5.28
CA ASP A 309 17.93 -3.06 -5.60
C ASP A 309 17.42 -1.78 -4.93
N THR A 310 16.98 -1.90 -3.66
CA THR A 310 16.74 -0.71 -2.82
C THR A 310 18.04 0.06 -2.64
N LEU A 311 17.96 1.33 -2.25
CA LEU A 311 19.14 2.15 -2.03
C LEU A 311 20.14 1.46 -1.07
N GLY A 312 19.64 0.92 0.06
CA GLY A 312 20.48 0.19 1.02
C GLY A 312 21.15 -1.03 0.43
N GLU A 313 20.42 -1.84 -0.34
CA GLU A 313 20.98 -3.01 -1.04
C GLU A 313 22.02 -2.62 -2.07
N TYR A 314 21.70 -1.62 -2.88
CA TYR A 314 22.60 -1.19 -3.96
C TYR A 314 23.88 -0.58 -3.42
N LEU A 315 23.81 0.27 -2.38
CA LEU A 315 24.98 0.83 -1.72
C LEU A 315 25.88 -0.27 -1.12
N SER A 316 25.30 -1.29 -0.52
CA SER A 316 26.04 -2.47 -0.04
C SER A 316 26.77 -3.18 -1.19
N LYS A 317 26.10 -3.45 -2.31
CA LYS A 317 26.70 -4.03 -3.52
C LYS A 317 27.85 -3.17 -4.08
N GLN A 318 27.80 -1.86 -3.89
CA GLN A 318 28.86 -0.92 -4.27
C GLN A 318 29.98 -0.77 -3.21
N GLY A 319 29.94 -1.57 -2.14
CA GLY A 319 30.92 -1.54 -1.05
C GLY A 319 30.89 -0.23 -0.23
N LYS A 320 29.74 0.45 -0.20
CA LYS A 320 29.55 1.70 0.55
C LYS A 320 29.13 1.43 1.99
N ARG A 321 29.66 2.23 2.91
CA ARG A 321 29.21 2.21 4.30
C ARG A 321 28.02 3.13 4.51
N GLN A 322 27.02 2.65 5.21
CA GLN A 322 25.78 3.37 5.44
C GLN A 322 25.32 3.28 6.89
N LEU A 323 24.66 4.33 7.38
CA LEU A 323 24.07 4.41 8.70
C LEU A 323 22.57 4.72 8.60
N HIS A 324 21.76 3.93 9.28
CA HIS A 324 20.32 4.17 9.42
C HIS A 324 20.01 4.46 10.89
N THR A 325 19.34 5.58 11.16
CA THR A 325 19.06 6.01 12.53
C THR A 325 17.70 6.66 12.70
N ALA A 326 17.03 6.33 13.78
CA ALA A 326 15.79 6.95 14.25
C ALA A 326 15.54 6.62 15.71
N GLU A 327 14.56 7.27 16.32
CA GLU A 327 13.99 6.80 17.58
C GLU A 327 12.99 5.63 17.36
N THR A 328 12.61 4.92 18.44
CA THR A 328 11.85 3.66 18.40
C THR A 328 10.64 3.70 17.47
N GLU A 329 9.85 4.75 17.51
CA GLU A 329 8.61 4.88 16.71
C GLU A 329 8.83 4.85 15.21
N LYS A 330 10.01 5.26 14.74
CA LYS A 330 10.35 5.34 13.33
C LYS A 330 11.55 4.46 12.92
N TYR A 331 12.06 3.65 13.84
CA TYR A 331 13.20 2.77 13.53
C TYR A 331 12.90 1.77 12.41
N ALA A 332 11.74 1.11 12.46
CA ALA A 332 11.34 0.18 11.41
C ALA A 332 11.20 0.86 10.04
N HIS A 333 10.84 2.16 10.01
CA HIS A 333 10.67 2.90 8.77
C HIS A 333 12.00 3.13 8.05
N VAL A 334 13.05 3.52 8.75
CA VAL A 334 14.39 3.71 8.15
C VAL A 334 15.17 2.40 7.99
N THR A 335 14.68 1.26 8.47
CA THR A 335 15.31 -0.05 8.35
C THR A 335 14.48 -0.98 7.49
N PHE A 336 13.48 -1.65 8.05
CA PHE A 336 12.65 -2.64 7.36
C PHE A 336 11.99 -2.11 6.09
N PHE A 337 11.22 -1.01 6.20
CA PHE A 337 10.49 -0.45 5.05
C PHE A 337 11.42 0.19 4.03
N PHE A 338 12.41 0.95 4.46
CA PHE A 338 13.41 1.55 3.60
C PHE A 338 14.23 0.50 2.81
N ASN A 339 14.48 -0.65 3.42
CA ASN A 339 15.17 -1.79 2.82
C ASN A 339 14.23 -2.77 2.07
N GLY A 340 13.02 -2.32 1.71
CA GLY A 340 12.11 -3.11 0.87
C GLY A 340 11.46 -4.31 1.57
N GLY A 341 11.35 -4.28 2.90
CA GLY A 341 10.78 -5.37 3.71
C GLY A 341 11.82 -6.33 4.26
N ARG A 342 13.10 -5.93 4.27
CA ARG A 342 14.20 -6.74 4.82
C ARG A 342 14.54 -6.33 6.25
N GLU A 343 14.46 -7.27 7.19
CA GLU A 343 14.83 -7.06 8.59
C GLU A 343 16.35 -6.97 8.80
N GLN A 344 17.09 -7.88 8.18
CA GLN A 344 18.54 -7.99 8.40
C GLN A 344 19.29 -6.84 7.72
N PRO A 345 20.23 -6.19 8.41
CA PRO A 345 21.11 -5.21 7.79
C PRO A 345 21.82 -5.77 6.56
N TYR A 346 22.11 -4.90 5.61
CA TYR A 346 23.03 -5.23 4.53
C TYR A 346 24.48 -5.14 5.00
N GLU A 347 25.39 -5.76 4.27
CA GLU A 347 26.82 -5.60 4.53
C GLU A 347 27.22 -4.12 4.42
N GLY A 348 27.92 -3.60 5.43
CA GLY A 348 28.27 -2.18 5.52
C GLY A 348 27.18 -1.25 6.04
N GLU A 349 26.04 -1.81 6.46
CA GLU A 349 24.94 -1.07 7.09
C GLU A 349 25.03 -1.15 8.61
N ASP A 350 25.23 -0.02 9.25
CA ASP A 350 25.13 0.15 10.69
C ASP A 350 23.78 0.79 11.06
N ARG A 351 23.29 0.52 12.25
CA ARG A 351 22.02 1.01 12.76
C ARG A 351 22.15 1.61 14.15
N ILE A 352 21.57 2.79 14.36
CA ILE A 352 21.47 3.41 15.68
C ILE A 352 19.98 3.57 16.03
N LEU A 353 19.56 2.87 17.07
CA LEU A 353 18.24 2.99 17.67
C LEU A 353 18.33 3.89 18.91
N VAL A 354 17.51 4.92 18.97
CA VAL A 354 17.32 5.76 20.16
C VAL A 354 15.96 5.43 20.77
N PRO A 355 15.86 5.07 22.06
CA PRO A 355 14.57 4.82 22.68
C PRO A 355 13.67 6.06 22.67
N SER A 356 12.43 5.90 22.23
CA SER A 356 11.40 6.94 22.37
C SER A 356 11.02 7.13 23.85
N PRO A 357 10.57 8.33 24.27
CA PRO A 357 10.19 8.56 25.64
C PRO A 357 8.96 7.74 26.04
N ARG A 358 8.98 7.19 27.26
CA ARG A 358 7.88 6.38 27.81
C ARG A 358 6.80 7.29 28.42
N VAL A 359 6.03 7.94 27.55
CA VAL A 359 4.88 8.79 27.93
C VAL A 359 3.60 8.20 27.36
N ALA A 360 2.46 8.54 27.93
CA ALA A 360 1.16 8.04 27.47
C ALA A 360 0.83 8.56 26.06
N THR A 361 1.10 9.84 25.83
CA THR A 361 0.93 10.52 24.52
C THR A 361 2.06 11.53 24.35
N TYR A 362 2.48 11.80 23.10
CA TYR A 362 3.67 12.60 22.83
C TYR A 362 3.48 14.11 22.98
N ASP A 363 2.26 14.60 23.19
CA ASP A 363 2.02 15.98 23.62
C ASP A 363 2.61 16.29 25.02
N LEU A 364 2.82 15.25 25.84
CA LEU A 364 3.47 15.38 27.16
C LEU A 364 4.99 15.58 27.04
N LYS A 365 5.58 15.18 25.91
CA LYS A 365 6.99 15.38 25.59
C LYS A 365 7.18 15.60 24.10
N PRO A 366 6.85 16.78 23.56
CA PRO A 366 6.83 17.03 22.11
C PRO A 366 8.19 16.95 21.43
N GLU A 367 9.28 17.21 22.12
CA GLU A 367 10.65 17.03 21.62
C GLU A 367 11.00 15.54 21.43
N MET A 368 10.23 14.63 22.02
CA MET A 368 10.45 13.20 21.99
C MET A 368 11.92 12.86 22.30
N SER A 369 12.60 12.10 21.44
CA SER A 369 14.03 11.83 21.57
C SER A 369 14.87 12.54 20.50
N ALA A 370 14.35 13.58 19.84
CA ALA A 370 14.99 14.24 18.71
C ALA A 370 16.41 14.76 19.03
N TYR A 371 16.61 15.34 20.21
CA TYR A 371 17.94 15.84 20.61
C TYR A 371 18.96 14.72 20.81
N GLU A 372 18.55 13.57 21.36
CA GLU A 372 19.44 12.40 21.49
C GLU A 372 19.76 11.79 20.12
N VAL A 373 18.76 11.67 19.22
CA VAL A 373 18.97 11.25 17.83
C VAL A 373 19.98 12.18 17.17
N LYS A 374 19.79 13.50 17.29
CA LYS A 374 20.68 14.51 16.75
C LYS A 374 22.10 14.37 17.30
N ASP A 375 22.29 14.20 18.60
CA ASP A 375 23.61 14.08 19.22
C ASP A 375 24.37 12.84 18.72
N LYS A 376 23.71 11.68 18.63
CA LYS A 376 24.29 10.45 18.10
C LYS A 376 24.60 10.57 16.61
N LEU A 377 23.71 11.21 15.86
CA LEU A 377 23.92 11.44 14.43
C LEU A 377 25.10 12.37 14.16
N VAL A 378 25.22 13.49 14.85
CA VAL A 378 26.36 14.41 14.75
C VAL A 378 27.67 13.68 15.13
N GLY A 379 27.64 12.85 16.17
CA GLY A 379 28.77 12.01 16.52
C GLY A 379 29.18 11.09 15.37
N ALA A 380 28.24 10.43 14.73
CA ALA A 380 28.48 9.53 13.59
C ALA A 380 29.00 10.29 12.35
N ILE A 381 28.44 11.46 12.05
CA ILE A 381 28.90 12.32 10.95
C ILE A 381 30.37 12.70 11.16
N ASN A 382 30.74 13.05 12.37
CA ASN A 382 32.10 13.48 12.72
C ASN A 382 33.15 12.34 12.63
N THR A 383 32.74 11.06 12.64
CA THR A 383 33.68 9.96 12.38
C THR A 383 34.13 9.89 10.92
N GLN A 384 33.34 10.45 10.00
CA GLN A 384 33.54 10.37 8.55
C GLN A 384 33.58 8.94 7.96
N GLU A 385 33.09 7.97 8.72
CA GLU A 385 33.11 6.55 8.32
C GLU A 385 32.06 6.17 7.29
N TYR A 386 30.97 6.92 7.19
CA TYR A 386 29.83 6.59 6.37
C TYR A 386 29.81 7.37 5.06
N ASP A 387 29.54 6.68 3.96
CA ASP A 387 29.30 7.29 2.64
C ASP A 387 27.86 7.82 2.52
N PHE A 388 26.90 7.13 3.18
CA PHE A 388 25.50 7.49 3.20
C PHE A 388 24.93 7.40 4.61
N ILE A 389 24.10 8.36 4.97
CA ILE A 389 23.38 8.37 6.25
C ILE A 389 21.91 8.69 5.99
N VAL A 390 20.99 7.93 6.56
CA VAL A 390 19.56 8.25 6.62
C VAL A 390 19.11 8.40 8.07
N VAL A 391 18.39 9.48 8.36
CA VAL A 391 17.78 9.75 9.66
C VAL A 391 16.31 10.11 9.49
N ASN A 392 15.49 9.65 10.44
CA ASN A 392 14.10 10.08 10.58
C ASN A 392 13.91 10.78 11.92
N PHE A 393 13.32 11.97 11.89
CA PHE A 393 12.82 12.70 13.07
C PHE A 393 11.30 12.54 13.16
N ALA A 394 10.83 11.84 14.18
CA ALA A 394 9.46 11.36 14.33
C ALA A 394 8.43 12.45 14.70
N ASN A 395 8.88 13.59 15.16
CA ASN A 395 8.09 14.55 15.93
C ASN A 395 6.88 15.11 15.21
N GLY A 396 7.01 15.50 13.94
CA GLY A 396 5.91 16.10 13.17
C GLY A 396 4.70 15.16 13.04
N ASP A 397 4.96 13.88 12.83
CA ASP A 397 3.93 12.86 12.73
C ASP A 397 3.39 12.44 14.10
N MET A 398 4.26 11.97 15.00
CA MET A 398 3.85 11.39 16.28
C MET A 398 3.15 12.40 17.19
N VAL A 399 3.62 13.63 17.24
CA VAL A 399 2.95 14.71 17.98
C VAL A 399 1.74 15.22 17.20
N GLY A 400 1.81 15.23 15.86
CA GLY A 400 0.69 15.55 14.98
C GLY A 400 -0.55 14.71 15.25
N HIS A 401 -0.37 13.42 15.48
CA HIS A 401 -1.45 12.49 15.82
C HIS A 401 -2.17 12.82 17.13
N THR A 402 -1.61 13.64 18.00
CA THR A 402 -2.31 14.09 19.23
C THR A 402 -3.36 15.17 18.95
N GLY A 403 -3.25 15.88 17.83
CA GLY A 403 -4.12 17.02 17.50
C GLY A 403 -3.96 18.22 18.43
N ILE A 404 -2.93 18.25 19.26
CA ILE A 404 -2.71 19.33 20.25
C ILE A 404 -1.76 20.36 19.65
N TYR A 405 -2.33 21.45 19.13
CA TYR A 405 -1.63 22.49 18.38
C TYR A 405 -0.35 23.00 19.06
N ASN A 406 -0.40 23.37 20.34
CA ASN A 406 0.77 23.88 21.05
C ASN A 406 1.88 22.84 21.24
N ALA A 407 1.53 21.56 21.33
CA ALA A 407 2.51 20.49 21.40
C ALA A 407 3.18 20.29 20.03
N ILE A 408 2.40 20.32 18.96
CA ILE A 408 2.93 20.24 17.60
C ILE A 408 3.87 21.41 17.33
N ALA A 409 3.53 22.63 17.73
CA ALA A 409 4.41 23.79 17.59
C ALA A 409 5.76 23.62 18.31
N LYS A 410 5.75 23.05 19.53
CA LYS A 410 6.99 22.72 20.24
C LYS A 410 7.82 21.64 19.53
N ALA A 411 7.16 20.65 18.98
CA ALA A 411 7.80 19.60 18.18
C ALA A 411 8.47 20.19 16.93
N VAL A 412 7.77 21.03 16.19
CA VAL A 412 8.29 21.75 15.01
C VAL A 412 9.51 22.58 15.35
N HIS A 413 9.47 23.33 16.45
CA HIS A 413 10.61 24.12 16.90
C HIS A 413 11.81 23.26 17.31
N ALA A 414 11.59 22.13 17.99
CA ALA A 414 12.66 21.21 18.37
C ALA A 414 13.35 20.63 17.13
N ILE A 415 12.60 20.32 16.09
CA ILE A 415 13.14 19.82 14.82
C ILE A 415 14.02 20.88 14.13
N ASP A 416 13.58 22.14 14.08
CA ASP A 416 14.38 23.22 13.49
C ASP A 416 15.78 23.33 14.14
N ASN A 417 15.84 23.23 15.47
CA ASN A 417 17.10 23.21 16.21
C ASN A 417 17.97 21.99 15.88
N CYS A 418 17.35 20.80 15.78
CA CYS A 418 18.09 19.57 15.43
C CYS A 418 18.63 19.63 13.99
N VAL A 419 17.84 20.11 13.05
CA VAL A 419 18.23 20.26 11.63
C VAL A 419 19.46 21.19 11.54
N LYS A 420 19.48 22.28 12.28
CA LYS A 420 20.62 23.20 12.32
C LYS A 420 21.92 22.46 12.66
N ASP A 421 21.94 21.80 13.82
CA ASP A 421 23.16 21.15 14.32
C ASP A 421 23.64 20.04 13.36
N VAL A 422 22.70 19.28 12.80
CA VAL A 422 23.02 18.19 11.85
C VAL A 422 23.57 18.73 10.54
N ILE A 423 22.96 19.76 9.97
CA ILE A 423 23.41 20.34 8.69
C ILE A 423 24.77 21.03 8.85
N GLU A 424 25.00 21.71 9.97
CA GLU A 424 26.32 22.31 10.25
C GLU A 424 27.41 21.22 10.35
N ALA A 425 27.13 20.11 11.02
CA ALA A 425 28.04 18.98 11.10
C ALA A 425 28.26 18.31 9.72
N ALA A 426 27.21 18.13 8.93
CA ALA A 426 27.27 17.56 7.58
C ALA A 426 28.17 18.39 6.66
N LYS A 427 27.98 19.72 6.63
CA LYS A 427 28.81 20.64 5.86
C LYS A 427 30.28 20.58 6.26
N ALA A 428 30.55 20.53 7.58
CA ALA A 428 31.91 20.45 8.10
C ALA A 428 32.64 19.14 7.77
N ASN A 429 31.90 18.09 7.34
CA ASN A 429 32.43 16.76 7.05
C ASN A 429 32.20 16.32 5.59
N ASP A 430 32.04 17.25 4.67
CA ASP A 430 31.91 17.04 3.21
C ASP A 430 30.67 16.20 2.79
N TYR A 431 29.60 16.25 3.58
CA TYR A 431 28.31 15.70 3.17
C TYR A 431 27.48 16.74 2.43
N GLU A 432 26.85 16.31 1.35
CA GLU A 432 25.70 17.01 0.80
C GLU A 432 24.42 16.40 1.38
N ALA A 433 23.41 17.22 1.64
CA ALA A 433 22.22 16.77 2.32
C ALA A 433 20.95 17.00 1.50
N ILE A 434 20.03 16.06 1.60
CA ILE A 434 18.65 16.21 1.13
C ILE A 434 17.75 16.14 2.37
N ILE A 435 16.88 17.14 2.53
CA ILE A 435 15.86 17.21 3.57
C ILE A 435 14.51 17.03 2.92
N ILE A 436 13.76 16.03 3.36
CA ILE A 436 12.42 15.70 2.87
C ILE A 436 11.47 15.41 4.03
N ALA A 437 10.22 15.13 3.71
CA ALA A 437 9.29 14.36 4.55
C ALA A 437 8.74 13.17 3.76
N ASP A 438 8.07 12.28 4.44
CA ASP A 438 7.47 11.06 3.86
C ASP A 438 5.97 11.22 3.60
N HIS A 439 5.31 12.12 4.32
CA HIS A 439 3.93 12.59 4.17
C HIS A 439 3.69 13.85 5.01
N GLY A 440 2.54 14.46 4.87
CA GLY A 440 2.11 15.56 5.73
C GLY A 440 1.28 15.10 6.93
N ASN A 441 1.35 15.85 8.02
CA ASN A 441 0.54 15.72 9.24
C ASN A 441 0.50 17.05 9.99
N ALA A 442 1.65 17.55 10.47
CA ALA A 442 1.77 18.79 11.27
C ALA A 442 1.38 20.06 10.48
N ASP A 443 1.29 19.98 9.18
CA ASP A 443 0.81 21.04 8.27
C ASP A 443 -0.71 21.20 8.26
N ASN A 444 -1.45 20.31 8.94
CA ASN A 444 -2.93 20.35 8.97
C ASN A 444 -3.49 19.79 10.29
N ALA A 445 -3.31 20.54 11.38
CA ALA A 445 -3.74 20.13 12.73
C ALA A 445 -5.18 20.52 13.11
N ILE A 446 -5.89 21.25 12.25
CA ILE A 446 -7.26 21.72 12.52
C ILE A 446 -8.15 21.42 11.31
N ASN A 447 -9.25 20.71 11.54
CA ASN A 447 -10.29 20.46 10.53
C ASN A 447 -11.05 21.74 10.14
N ALA A 448 -11.76 21.69 9.00
CA ALA A 448 -12.55 22.82 8.53
C ALA A 448 -13.65 23.29 9.53
N ASP A 449 -14.13 22.39 10.37
CA ASP A 449 -15.10 22.68 11.43
C ASP A 449 -14.47 23.22 12.72
N GLY A 450 -13.14 23.37 12.76
CA GLY A 450 -12.37 23.87 13.90
C GLY A 450 -11.99 22.80 14.93
N THR A 451 -12.35 21.55 14.72
CA THR A 451 -11.93 20.45 15.59
C THR A 451 -10.47 20.05 15.32
N PRO A 452 -9.76 19.43 16.29
CA PRO A 452 -8.42 18.90 16.06
C PRO A 452 -8.42 17.86 14.93
N ASN A 453 -7.45 17.95 14.01
CA ASN A 453 -7.16 16.92 13.05
C ASN A 453 -5.98 16.08 13.53
N THR A 454 -6.14 14.77 13.53
CA THR A 454 -5.11 13.78 13.91
C THR A 454 -4.67 12.91 12.74
N ALA A 455 -5.26 13.12 11.55
CA ALA A 455 -4.95 12.37 10.34
C ALA A 455 -3.82 13.03 9.54
N HIS A 456 -3.21 12.24 8.66
CA HIS A 456 -2.26 12.77 7.68
C HIS A 456 -2.93 13.75 6.71
N SER A 457 -2.15 14.49 5.95
CA SER A 457 -2.64 15.38 4.89
C SER A 457 -2.33 14.81 3.50
N LEU A 458 -3.02 15.34 2.49
CA LEU A 458 -2.74 15.08 1.07
C LEU A 458 -1.69 16.05 0.49
N ASN A 459 -1.17 16.96 1.31
CA ASN A 459 -0.25 17.99 0.87
C ASN A 459 1.08 17.40 0.40
N PRO A 460 1.78 18.06 -0.54
CA PRO A 460 3.13 17.67 -0.91
C PRO A 460 4.10 17.89 0.25
N VAL A 461 5.29 17.36 0.12
CA VAL A 461 6.37 17.48 1.10
C VAL A 461 7.58 18.21 0.51
N PRO A 462 8.45 18.83 1.35
CA PRO A 462 9.61 19.53 0.86
C PRO A 462 10.69 18.60 0.31
N PHE A 463 11.45 19.12 -0.65
CA PHE A 463 12.75 18.60 -1.08
C PHE A 463 13.75 19.76 -1.06
N ILE A 464 14.66 19.79 -0.09
CA ILE A 464 15.65 20.83 0.06
C ILE A 464 17.03 20.19 -0.15
N TYR A 465 17.77 20.65 -1.16
CA TYR A 465 19.11 20.17 -1.47
C TYR A 465 20.17 21.13 -0.95
N VAL A 466 20.90 20.69 0.05
CA VAL A 466 21.95 21.47 0.71
C VAL A 466 23.32 21.08 0.15
N THR A 467 23.92 21.97 -0.61
CA THR A 467 25.20 21.80 -1.29
C THR A 467 25.97 23.13 -1.32
N ASP A 468 27.27 23.05 -1.50
CA ASP A 468 28.12 24.24 -1.76
C ASP A 468 28.06 24.70 -3.23
N ASN A 469 27.39 23.95 -4.10
CA ASN A 469 27.16 24.30 -5.49
C ASN A 469 25.99 25.29 -5.64
N ASN A 470 26.30 26.59 -5.66
CA ASN A 470 25.29 27.65 -5.77
C ASN A 470 24.54 27.67 -7.13
N SER A 471 25.01 26.91 -8.14
CA SER A 471 24.34 26.79 -9.43
C SER A 471 23.42 25.55 -9.54
N ALA A 472 23.40 24.70 -8.52
CA ALA A 472 22.54 23.54 -8.48
C ALA A 472 21.06 23.95 -8.49
N THR A 473 20.26 23.23 -9.24
CA THR A 473 18.79 23.36 -9.27
C THR A 473 18.12 22.03 -9.02
N VAL A 474 16.91 22.07 -8.54
CA VAL A 474 16.07 20.87 -8.34
C VAL A 474 14.70 21.10 -8.94
N ARG A 475 14.06 20.03 -9.37
CA ARG A 475 12.69 20.05 -9.90
C ARG A 475 11.74 19.30 -9.00
N ASP A 476 10.45 19.55 -9.14
CA ASP A 476 9.41 18.81 -8.46
C ASP A 476 9.43 17.33 -8.87
N GLY A 477 8.99 16.47 -7.95
CA GLY A 477 8.94 15.04 -8.16
C GLY A 477 8.03 14.31 -7.17
N ARG A 478 8.42 13.11 -6.85
CA ARG A 478 7.72 12.24 -5.89
C ARG A 478 8.73 11.48 -5.02
N LEU A 479 8.27 10.81 -3.98
CA LEU A 479 9.17 10.11 -3.04
C LEU A 479 10.07 9.08 -3.73
N ALA A 480 9.60 8.44 -4.79
CA ALA A 480 10.38 7.49 -5.60
C ALA A 480 11.64 8.09 -6.26
N ASP A 481 11.73 9.41 -6.36
CA ASP A 481 12.81 10.13 -7.03
C ASP A 481 13.97 10.48 -6.08
N VAL A 482 13.81 10.21 -4.78
CA VAL A 482 14.82 10.54 -3.76
C VAL A 482 16.05 9.65 -3.88
N ALA A 483 15.91 8.33 -3.97
CA ALA A 483 17.07 7.42 -4.09
C ALA A 483 17.90 7.68 -5.35
N PRO A 484 17.33 7.88 -6.55
CA PRO A 484 18.08 8.30 -7.73
C PRO A 484 18.85 9.60 -7.51
N SER A 485 18.27 10.57 -6.79
CA SER A 485 18.94 11.84 -6.48
C SER A 485 20.10 11.66 -5.49
N ILE A 486 19.97 10.76 -4.51
CA ILE A 486 21.07 10.37 -3.62
C ILE A 486 22.23 9.73 -4.41
N LEU A 487 21.91 8.79 -5.32
CA LEU A 487 22.93 8.16 -6.16
C LEU A 487 23.66 9.17 -7.06
N HIS A 488 22.96 10.20 -7.56
CA HIS A 488 23.57 11.29 -8.30
C HIS A 488 24.62 12.04 -7.47
N ILE A 489 24.28 12.42 -6.21
CA ILE A 489 25.24 13.05 -5.27
C ILE A 489 26.47 12.17 -5.08
N MET A 490 26.27 10.86 -4.91
CA MET A 490 27.33 9.90 -4.66
C MET A 490 28.13 9.52 -5.91
N GLY A 491 27.73 10.01 -7.08
CA GLY A 491 28.38 9.69 -8.37
C GLY A 491 28.24 8.22 -8.75
N LEU A 492 27.16 7.58 -8.37
CA LEU A 492 26.84 6.18 -8.66
C LEU A 492 25.79 6.08 -9.76
N GLU A 493 25.92 5.06 -10.59
CA GLU A 493 24.90 4.73 -11.60
C GLU A 493 23.60 4.24 -10.94
N GLN A 494 22.48 4.58 -11.54
CA GLN A 494 21.17 4.14 -11.08
C GLN A 494 20.90 2.72 -11.57
N PRO A 495 20.53 1.76 -10.67
CA PRO A 495 20.18 0.41 -11.09
C PRO A 495 18.87 0.41 -11.90
N ALA A 496 18.76 -0.56 -12.82
CA ALA A 496 17.62 -0.64 -13.75
C ALA A 496 16.25 -0.77 -13.06
N ASP A 497 16.21 -1.38 -11.89
CA ASP A 497 14.99 -1.56 -11.10
C ASP A 497 14.50 -0.26 -10.45
N MET A 498 15.36 0.75 -10.28
CA MET A 498 14.96 2.08 -9.85
C MET A 498 14.39 2.85 -11.05
N THR A 499 13.08 3.03 -11.08
CA THR A 499 12.37 3.76 -12.15
C THR A 499 12.09 5.22 -11.80
N GLY A 500 12.45 5.65 -10.60
CA GLY A 500 12.45 7.06 -10.20
C GLY A 500 13.46 7.87 -11.00
N GLU A 501 13.34 9.18 -10.92
CA GLU A 501 14.18 10.09 -11.70
C GLU A 501 15.06 10.94 -10.77
N ASN A 502 16.31 11.19 -11.17
CA ASN A 502 17.13 12.19 -10.48
C ASN A 502 16.51 13.59 -10.64
N LEU A 503 16.30 14.28 -9.51
CA LEU A 503 15.72 15.62 -9.48
C LEU A 503 16.77 16.75 -9.51
N ILE A 504 18.03 16.44 -9.30
CA ILE A 504 19.13 17.41 -9.18
C ILE A 504 19.77 17.66 -10.53
N SER A 505 20.00 18.92 -10.84
CA SER A 505 20.83 19.36 -11.97
C SER A 505 21.97 20.23 -11.46
N ASP A 506 23.19 19.76 -11.71
CA ASP A 506 24.43 20.51 -11.46
C ASP A 506 24.72 21.38 -12.68
N ASN A 507 24.10 22.55 -12.78
CA ASN A 507 24.41 23.50 -13.83
C ASN A 507 25.88 23.97 -13.65
N LYS A 508 26.83 23.15 -14.10
CA LYS A 508 28.20 23.65 -14.28
C LYS A 508 28.13 24.65 -15.40
N ALA A 509 28.42 25.91 -15.10
CA ALA A 509 28.71 26.88 -16.15
C ALA A 509 29.73 26.23 -17.09
N ALA A 510 29.42 26.16 -18.38
CA ALA A 510 30.39 25.72 -19.38
C ALA A 510 31.57 26.70 -19.28
N GLU A 511 32.70 26.22 -18.76
CA GLU A 511 34.00 26.92 -18.86
C GLU A 511 34.46 26.95 -20.31
#